data_85a5a322ff425264f6e5383c591212d5
#
_entry.id   85a5a322ff425264f6e5383c591212d5
#
_cell.length_a   1.000
_cell.length_b   1.000
_cell.length_c   1.000
_cell.angle_alpha   90.00
_cell.angle_beta   90.00
_cell.angle_gamma   90.00
#
_symmetry.space_group_name_H-M   'P 1'
#
loop_
_entity.id
_entity.type
_entity.pdbx_description
1 polymer ?
#
loop_
_entity_poly.entity_id
_entity_poly.type
_entity_poly.pdbx_seq_one_letter_code
_entity_poly.pdbx_strand_id
1 'polypeptide(L)'
;MISKPEPTPHTPEDAVPEVVPERHIAPEFPEGISPPLPTETTPAPAAPPPVPQFIESSGVQHTGKIRQTPKARKAQAGKVKAPVKAPTLKTSGYPVVTAVSALRSLVVTFAAAVIVSTIFMWWTSPDFLPVSARKELAPVQATAVQRAVLKPTPLPTPIWFNKIGIVAGHSGLNRVGQPDPGAVCADGFNELTVTSGVADRVAAMLRGRGFTVDVLGEFDSLRVGYQAAAYISLHADSCENFGYGGFKSTAPGNRMTVREQDTRLNECIRQNYAAITGLEFQPGNITLNMLNYHHWEVISPNTPAVILELGFLSYDRDLLQNQQDRLALGIVNGLICYLAPQAAPGN
;
A
#
# COMPACT_ATOMS: atom_id res chain seq x y z
N MET A 1 31.54 75.26 -12.51
CA MET A 1 30.42 75.28 -13.45
C MET A 1 30.69 74.14 -14.45
N ILE A 2 30.10 73.01 -14.28
CA ILE A 2 30.23 71.82 -15.18
C ILE A 2 28.81 71.54 -15.62
N SER A 3 28.54 71.81 -16.90
CA SER A 3 27.24 71.65 -17.55
C SER A 3 26.87 70.18 -17.68
N LYS A 4 25.62 69.85 -17.33
CA LYS A 4 24.97 68.56 -17.46
C LYS A 4 24.51 68.38 -18.92
N PRO A 5 24.73 67.27 -19.59
CA PRO A 5 24.24 67.02 -20.93
C PRO A 5 22.72 66.72 -20.90
N GLU A 6 22.01 67.24 -21.89
CA GLU A 6 20.58 67.04 -22.19
C GLU A 6 20.30 65.68 -22.71
N PRO A 7 19.12 65.08 -22.43
CA PRO A 7 18.75 63.78 -23.00
C PRO A 7 18.22 63.89 -24.43
N THR A 8 18.65 63.03 -25.31
CA THR A 8 18.20 62.88 -26.69
C THR A 8 16.78 62.29 -26.77
N PRO A 9 15.96 62.69 -27.74
CA PRO A 9 14.60 62.18 -27.90
C PRO A 9 14.59 60.77 -28.47
N HIS A 10 13.83 59.87 -27.84
CA HIS A 10 13.54 58.51 -28.32
C HIS A 10 12.53 58.58 -29.47
N THR A 11 12.89 58.00 -30.61
CA THR A 11 12.00 57.67 -31.72
C THR A 11 11.12 56.47 -31.35
N PRO A 12 9.83 56.45 -31.70
CA PRO A 12 8.94 55.31 -31.50
C PRO A 12 9.00 54.40 -32.73
N GLU A 13 9.82 53.37 -32.66
CA GLU A 13 9.77 52.29 -33.66
C GLU A 13 10.25 51.01 -33.00
N ASP A 14 9.28 50.19 -32.62
CA ASP A 14 9.31 48.73 -32.50
C ASP A 14 8.02 48.26 -31.81
N ALA A 15 6.92 48.31 -32.56
CA ALA A 15 5.68 47.64 -32.20
C ALA A 15 5.85 46.15 -32.53
N VAL A 16 6.02 45.32 -31.52
CA VAL A 16 5.96 43.87 -31.63
C VAL A 16 4.52 43.47 -31.99
N PRO A 17 4.29 42.70 -33.05
CA PRO A 17 2.94 42.24 -33.40
C PRO A 17 2.40 41.30 -32.34
N GLU A 18 1.20 41.60 -31.86
CA GLU A 18 0.39 40.80 -30.96
C GLU A 18 0.02 39.48 -31.65
N VAL A 19 0.59 38.37 -31.16
CA VAL A 19 0.25 37.01 -31.62
C VAL A 19 -1.10 36.67 -31.04
N VAL A 20 -2.14 36.76 -31.87
CA VAL A 20 -3.48 36.26 -31.56
C VAL A 20 -3.40 34.69 -31.52
N PRO A 21 -3.79 34.00 -30.43
CA PRO A 21 -3.81 32.57 -30.41
C PRO A 21 -4.89 32.05 -31.36
N GLU A 22 -4.46 31.24 -32.34
CA GLU A 22 -5.36 30.44 -33.21
C GLU A 22 -6.26 29.57 -32.35
N ARG A 23 -7.55 29.77 -32.47
CA ARG A 23 -8.56 28.86 -31.91
C ARG A 23 -8.48 27.55 -32.69
N HIS A 24 -7.99 26.49 -32.02
CA HIS A 24 -8.19 25.14 -32.53
C HIS A 24 -9.69 24.84 -32.56
N ILE A 25 -10.23 24.80 -33.77
CA ILE A 25 -11.58 24.27 -34.06
C ILE A 25 -11.43 22.75 -33.94
N ALA A 26 -12.14 22.15 -32.99
CA ALA A 26 -12.26 20.70 -32.89
C ALA A 26 -12.95 20.16 -34.17
N PRO A 27 -12.51 19.00 -34.70
CA PRO A 27 -13.19 18.41 -35.85
C PRO A 27 -14.59 17.96 -35.47
N GLU A 28 -15.59 18.47 -36.19
CA GLU A 28 -16.97 17.98 -36.14
C GLU A 28 -17.00 16.56 -36.70
N PHE A 29 -17.43 15.60 -35.86
CA PHE A 29 -17.75 14.27 -36.34
C PHE A 29 -19.12 14.26 -36.97
N PRO A 30 -19.31 13.66 -38.18
CA PRO A 30 -20.61 13.54 -38.79
C PRO A 30 -21.52 12.59 -37.96
N GLU A 31 -22.71 13.09 -37.62
CA GLU A 31 -23.75 12.28 -37.01
C GLU A 31 -24.26 11.23 -38.00
N GLY A 32 -24.37 10.00 -37.53
CA GLY A 32 -25.22 8.98 -38.15
C GLY A 32 -24.52 7.92 -38.97
N ILE A 33 -23.84 6.97 -38.37
CA ILE A 33 -23.78 5.57 -38.84
C ILE A 33 -23.63 4.70 -37.59
N SER A 34 -24.73 4.05 -37.18
CA SER A 34 -24.69 2.96 -36.20
C SER A 34 -24.11 1.71 -36.89
N PRO A 35 -23.08 1.06 -36.34
CA PRO A 35 -22.62 -0.21 -36.87
C PRO A 35 -23.66 -1.31 -36.58
N PRO A 36 -23.81 -2.30 -37.45
CA PRO A 36 -24.70 -3.42 -37.24
C PRO A 36 -24.22 -4.28 -36.06
N LEU A 37 -25.17 -4.71 -35.22
CA LEU A 37 -24.90 -5.67 -34.13
C LEU A 37 -24.33 -6.96 -34.74
N PRO A 38 -23.25 -7.53 -34.15
CA PRO A 38 -22.81 -8.88 -34.48
C PRO A 38 -23.86 -9.90 -33.96
N THR A 39 -24.31 -10.76 -34.85
CA THR A 39 -25.12 -11.94 -34.51
C THR A 39 -24.30 -12.89 -33.64
N GLU A 40 -24.78 -13.14 -32.43
CA GLU A 40 -24.24 -14.15 -31.53
C GLU A 40 -24.33 -15.55 -32.18
N THR A 41 -23.20 -16.12 -32.48
CA THR A 41 -23.01 -17.57 -32.57
C THR A 41 -22.13 -17.99 -31.40
N THR A 42 -22.78 -18.49 -30.37
CA THR A 42 -22.10 -19.07 -29.19
C THR A 42 -21.45 -20.39 -29.61
N PRO A 43 -20.11 -20.53 -29.59
CA PRO A 43 -19.47 -21.83 -29.69
C PRO A 43 -19.60 -22.57 -28.37
N ALA A 44 -19.88 -23.85 -28.44
CA ALA A 44 -19.93 -24.75 -27.29
C ALA A 44 -18.62 -24.76 -26.48
N PRO A 45 -18.65 -24.91 -25.13
CA PRO A 45 -17.47 -24.91 -24.31
C PRO A 45 -16.57 -26.11 -24.67
N ALA A 46 -15.30 -25.82 -24.94
CA ALA A 46 -14.26 -26.83 -25.16
C ALA A 46 -14.03 -27.62 -23.85
N ALA A 47 -13.87 -28.92 -23.98
CA ALA A 47 -13.58 -29.82 -22.89
C ALA A 47 -12.25 -29.44 -22.20
N PRO A 48 -12.14 -29.55 -20.85
CA PRO A 48 -10.92 -29.21 -20.14
C PRO A 48 -9.76 -30.16 -20.54
N PRO A 49 -8.52 -29.66 -20.59
CA PRO A 49 -7.37 -30.47 -20.90
C PRO A 49 -7.13 -31.53 -19.81
N PRO A 50 -6.54 -32.69 -20.14
CA PRO A 50 -6.27 -33.76 -19.19
C PRO A 50 -5.22 -33.31 -18.17
N VAL A 51 -5.50 -33.62 -16.90
CA VAL A 51 -4.61 -33.37 -15.76
C VAL A 51 -3.31 -34.16 -15.98
N PRO A 52 -2.12 -33.54 -15.85
CA PRO A 52 -0.85 -34.29 -15.95
C PRO A 52 -0.75 -35.29 -14.81
N GLN A 53 -0.61 -36.57 -15.16
CA GLN A 53 -0.26 -37.60 -14.19
C GLN A 53 1.19 -37.43 -13.75
N PHE A 54 1.38 -37.32 -12.44
CA PHE A 54 2.69 -37.36 -11.82
C PHE A 54 3.34 -38.70 -12.11
N ILE A 55 4.41 -38.69 -12.90
CA ILE A 55 5.29 -39.86 -13.07
C ILE A 55 6.21 -39.89 -11.86
N GLU A 56 5.98 -40.84 -11.00
CA GLU A 56 6.91 -41.22 -9.95
C GLU A 56 8.23 -41.67 -10.58
N SER A 57 9.25 -40.84 -10.53
CA SER A 57 10.60 -41.20 -10.99
C SER A 57 11.28 -42.07 -9.95
N SER A 58 11.42 -43.32 -10.33
CA SER A 58 12.20 -44.37 -9.68
C SER A 58 13.62 -43.94 -9.33
N GLY A 59 13.97 -44.19 -8.08
CA GLY A 59 15.23 -44.50 -7.48
C GLY A 59 16.55 -44.19 -8.18
N VAL A 60 17.23 -43.15 -7.68
CA VAL A 60 18.70 -43.08 -7.78
C VAL A 60 19.27 -43.68 -6.49
N GLN A 61 19.84 -44.89 -6.58
CA GLN A 61 20.60 -45.54 -5.53
C GLN A 61 21.94 -44.78 -5.36
N HIS A 62 22.07 -44.01 -4.30
CA HIS A 62 23.39 -43.58 -3.82
C HIS A 62 23.99 -44.65 -2.90
N THR A 63 24.94 -45.40 -3.43
CA THR A 63 25.85 -46.22 -2.63
C THR A 63 26.84 -45.31 -1.90
N GLY A 64 26.46 -44.83 -0.72
CA GLY A 64 27.32 -44.13 0.23
C GLY A 64 27.73 -45.07 1.36
N LYS A 65 29.03 -45.38 1.46
CA LYS A 65 29.66 -46.19 2.50
C LYS A 65 29.22 -45.79 3.90
N ILE A 66 28.59 -46.71 4.60
CA ILE A 66 28.27 -46.61 6.03
C ILE A 66 29.57 -46.65 6.82
N ARG A 67 29.93 -45.53 7.46
CA ARG A 67 31.02 -45.42 8.40
C ARG A 67 30.58 -46.05 9.73
N GLN A 68 31.25 -47.12 10.13
CA GLN A 68 30.97 -47.89 11.36
C GLN A 68 31.10 -46.97 12.59
N THR A 69 30.11 -47.04 13.45
CA THR A 69 30.09 -46.44 14.78
C THR A 69 31.03 -47.21 15.74
N PRO A 70 31.72 -46.55 16.70
CA PRO A 70 32.61 -47.20 17.65
C PRO A 70 31.82 -48.03 18.67
N LYS A 71 32.44 -49.17 19.01
CA LYS A 71 31.99 -50.18 19.99
C LYS A 71 31.49 -49.57 21.31
N ALA A 72 30.33 -49.98 21.73
CA ALA A 72 29.79 -49.78 23.07
C ALA A 72 30.75 -50.28 24.16
N ARG A 73 31.16 -49.42 25.05
CA ARG A 73 31.95 -49.71 26.25
C ARG A 73 30.99 -50.29 27.28
N LYS A 74 31.26 -51.53 27.74
CA LYS A 74 30.56 -52.22 28.85
C LYS A 74 30.54 -51.32 30.08
N ALA A 75 29.36 -50.89 30.50
CA ALA A 75 29.14 -50.24 31.80
C ALA A 75 29.02 -51.35 32.86
N GLN A 76 29.83 -51.28 33.87
CA GLN A 76 29.79 -52.10 35.07
C GLN A 76 28.51 -51.87 35.84
N ALA A 77 27.89 -52.95 36.26
CA ALA A 77 26.76 -52.99 37.15
C ALA A 77 27.07 -52.37 38.51
N GLY A 78 26.68 -51.12 38.72
CA GLY A 78 26.67 -50.46 40.02
C GLY A 78 25.43 -50.82 40.81
N LYS A 79 25.58 -51.25 42.06
CA LYS A 79 24.55 -51.69 43.00
C LYS A 79 23.40 -50.66 43.04
N VAL A 80 22.19 -51.16 42.81
CA VAL A 80 20.92 -50.44 43.01
C VAL A 80 20.78 -50.11 44.50
N LYS A 81 20.86 -48.83 44.84
CA LYS A 81 20.44 -48.30 46.15
C LYS A 81 18.92 -48.23 46.19
N ALA A 82 18.35 -48.61 47.32
CA ALA A 82 16.91 -48.64 47.61
C ALA A 82 16.21 -47.31 47.25
N PRO A 83 14.90 -47.32 46.92
CA PRO A 83 14.16 -46.13 46.51
C PRO A 83 14.09 -45.13 47.67
N VAL A 84 14.52 -43.91 47.37
CA VAL A 84 14.36 -42.76 48.23
C VAL A 84 12.85 -42.47 48.27
N LYS A 85 12.24 -42.49 49.50
CA LYS A 85 10.87 -42.05 49.73
C LYS A 85 10.69 -40.66 49.14
N ALA A 86 9.73 -40.51 48.23
CA ALA A 86 9.32 -39.22 47.70
C ALA A 86 8.90 -38.28 48.84
N PRO A 87 9.31 -37.00 48.80
CA PRO A 87 8.79 -36.04 49.78
C PRO A 87 7.28 -35.89 49.61
N THR A 88 6.53 -36.15 50.64
CA THR A 88 5.08 -35.83 50.70
C THR A 88 4.95 -34.33 50.59
N LEU A 89 4.44 -33.88 49.43
CA LEU A 89 3.97 -32.49 49.26
C LEU A 89 2.86 -32.26 50.32
N LYS A 90 3.18 -31.48 51.36
CA LYS A 90 2.14 -30.89 52.20
C LYS A 90 1.31 -29.99 51.31
N THR A 91 0.14 -30.44 50.92
CA THR A 91 -0.87 -29.58 50.33
C THR A 91 -1.21 -28.51 51.36
N SER A 92 -0.69 -27.28 51.13
CA SER A 92 -1.15 -26.09 51.81
C SER A 92 -2.62 -25.94 51.42
N GLY A 93 -3.49 -26.32 52.36
CA GLY A 93 -4.93 -26.13 52.19
C GLY A 93 -5.21 -24.64 52.14
N TYR A 94 -5.43 -24.12 50.98
CA TYR A 94 -6.08 -22.83 50.86
C TYR A 94 -7.47 -22.97 51.50
N PRO A 95 -7.88 -22.04 52.36
CA PRO A 95 -9.22 -22.10 52.96
C PRO A 95 -10.21 -22.08 51.79
N VAL A 96 -11.03 -23.10 51.71
CA VAL A 96 -12.16 -23.16 50.77
C VAL A 96 -13.08 -22.03 51.15
N VAL A 97 -12.95 -20.90 50.46
CA VAL A 97 -13.89 -19.80 50.55
C VAL A 97 -15.20 -20.34 50.02
N THR A 98 -16.15 -20.64 50.93
CA THR A 98 -17.45 -21.14 50.51
C THR A 98 -18.10 -20.10 49.60
N ALA A 99 -18.81 -20.53 48.57
CA ALA A 99 -19.46 -19.65 47.56
C ALA A 99 -20.33 -18.55 48.29
N VAL A 100 -20.83 -18.86 49.46
CA VAL A 100 -21.59 -17.94 50.31
C VAL A 100 -20.73 -16.80 50.86
N SER A 101 -19.47 -17.05 51.26
CA SER A 101 -18.58 -15.99 51.75
C SER A 101 -18.08 -15.08 50.62
N ALA A 102 -17.82 -15.64 49.42
CA ALA A 102 -17.49 -14.87 48.24
C ALA A 102 -18.66 -13.97 47.78
N LEU A 103 -19.89 -14.50 47.82
CA LEU A 103 -21.07 -13.73 47.46
C LEU A 103 -21.31 -12.59 48.46
N ARG A 104 -21.15 -12.85 49.79
CA ARG A 104 -21.25 -11.80 50.84
C ARG A 104 -20.20 -10.70 50.63
N SER A 105 -18.97 -11.05 50.33
CA SER A 105 -17.91 -10.07 50.03
C SER A 105 -18.24 -9.22 48.80
N LEU A 106 -18.75 -9.82 47.74
CA LEU A 106 -19.17 -9.11 46.54
C LEU A 106 -20.31 -8.13 46.82
N VAL A 107 -21.33 -8.57 47.56
CA VAL A 107 -22.48 -7.70 47.94
C VAL A 107 -22.04 -6.52 48.80
N VAL A 108 -21.16 -6.76 49.79
CA VAL A 108 -20.63 -5.69 50.65
C VAL A 108 -19.79 -4.70 49.86
N THR A 109 -18.93 -5.18 48.95
CA THR A 109 -18.10 -4.31 48.10
C THR A 109 -18.96 -3.49 47.16
N PHE A 110 -19.97 -4.09 46.56
CA PHE A 110 -20.89 -3.39 45.66
C PHE A 110 -21.71 -2.34 46.42
N ALA A 111 -22.25 -2.68 47.60
CA ALA A 111 -22.97 -1.73 48.44
C ALA A 111 -22.09 -0.55 48.89
N ALA A 112 -20.83 -0.83 49.26
CA ALA A 112 -19.87 0.22 49.61
C ALA A 112 -19.57 1.13 48.42
N ALA A 113 -19.38 0.57 47.21
CA ALA A 113 -19.15 1.34 45.99
C ALA A 113 -20.35 2.23 45.64
N VAL A 114 -21.56 1.73 45.77
CA VAL A 114 -22.78 2.51 45.53
C VAL A 114 -22.90 3.66 46.56
N ILE A 115 -22.63 3.41 47.84
CA ILE A 115 -22.66 4.44 48.88
C ILE A 115 -21.60 5.52 48.61
N VAL A 116 -20.37 5.13 48.27
CA VAL A 116 -19.30 6.09 47.95
C VAL A 116 -19.66 6.90 46.71
N SER A 117 -20.19 6.27 45.67
CA SER A 117 -20.61 6.96 44.45
C SER A 117 -21.76 7.93 44.68
N THR A 118 -22.74 7.56 45.50
CA THR A 118 -23.85 8.46 45.85
C THR A 118 -23.41 9.64 46.73
N ILE A 119 -22.51 9.41 47.69
CA ILE A 119 -21.93 10.50 48.51
C ILE A 119 -21.11 11.43 47.61
N PHE A 120 -20.31 10.88 46.68
CA PHE A 120 -19.50 11.66 45.74
C PHE A 120 -20.37 12.48 44.81
N MET A 121 -21.43 11.88 44.23
CA MET A 121 -22.40 12.60 43.39
C MET A 121 -23.11 13.71 44.16
N TRP A 122 -23.44 13.44 45.42
CA TRP A 122 -24.09 14.41 46.26
C TRP A 122 -23.16 15.58 46.59
N TRP A 123 -21.88 15.29 46.89
CA TRP A 123 -20.89 16.29 47.26
C TRP A 123 -20.37 17.11 46.08
N THR A 124 -20.41 16.57 44.87
CA THR A 124 -20.01 17.26 43.63
C THR A 124 -21.19 17.96 42.93
N SER A 125 -22.40 17.87 43.48
CA SER A 125 -23.55 18.57 42.93
C SER A 125 -23.39 20.09 43.09
N PRO A 126 -23.53 20.88 42.00
CA PRO A 126 -23.43 22.35 42.03
C PRO A 126 -24.44 22.98 43.04
N ASP A 127 -25.46 22.24 43.44
CA ASP A 127 -26.51 22.71 44.35
C ASP A 127 -26.02 22.93 45.77
N PHE A 128 -24.90 22.33 46.17
CA PHE A 128 -24.28 22.54 47.48
C PHE A 128 -23.33 23.75 47.54
N LEU A 129 -23.03 24.39 46.39
CA LEU A 129 -22.21 25.59 46.38
C LEU A 129 -23.03 26.82 46.81
N PRO A 130 -22.48 27.72 47.64
CA PRO A 130 -23.12 28.99 47.94
C PRO A 130 -23.42 29.75 46.66
N VAL A 131 -24.51 30.54 46.66
CA VAL A 131 -25.02 31.27 45.49
C VAL A 131 -23.94 32.13 44.83
N SER A 132 -22.99 32.68 45.58
CA SER A 132 -21.86 33.44 45.13
C SER A 132 -20.93 32.59 44.25
N ALA A 133 -20.57 31.37 44.67
CA ALA A 133 -19.71 30.46 43.93
C ALA A 133 -20.39 29.90 42.68
N ARG A 134 -21.71 29.70 42.69
CA ARG A 134 -22.45 29.33 41.46
C ARG A 134 -22.43 30.41 40.42
N LYS A 135 -22.51 31.71 40.84
CA LYS A 135 -22.41 32.84 39.88
C LYS A 135 -21.06 32.95 39.22
N GLU A 136 -19.98 32.60 39.93
CA GLU A 136 -18.63 32.60 39.34
C GLU A 136 -18.37 31.41 38.42
N LEU A 137 -18.99 30.25 38.70
CA LEU A 137 -18.83 29.05 37.87
C LEU A 137 -19.72 29.05 36.62
N ALA A 138 -20.85 29.75 36.64
CA ALA A 138 -21.76 29.81 35.48
C ALA A 138 -21.12 30.27 34.20
N PRO A 139 -20.26 31.32 34.14
CA PRO A 139 -19.59 31.73 32.93
C PRO A 139 -18.53 30.73 32.46
N VAL A 140 -17.88 30.01 33.39
CA VAL A 140 -16.89 28.99 33.07
C VAL A 140 -17.55 27.77 32.43
N GLN A 141 -18.69 27.35 32.92
CA GLN A 141 -19.47 26.25 32.34
C GLN A 141 -20.06 26.63 30.98
N ALA A 142 -20.59 27.85 30.85
CA ALA A 142 -21.09 28.37 29.56
C ALA A 142 -19.97 28.42 28.51
N THR A 143 -18.77 28.85 28.91
CA THR A 143 -17.59 28.88 28.00
C THR A 143 -17.13 27.47 27.61
N ALA A 144 -17.20 26.49 28.54
CA ALA A 144 -16.86 25.11 28.27
C ALA A 144 -17.86 24.44 27.31
N VAL A 145 -19.16 24.67 27.51
CA VAL A 145 -20.23 24.18 26.62
C VAL A 145 -20.12 24.85 25.24
N GLN A 146 -19.84 26.14 25.21
CA GLN A 146 -19.66 26.86 23.92
C GLN A 146 -18.41 26.40 23.15
N ARG A 147 -17.31 26.02 23.84
CA ARG A 147 -16.14 25.37 23.22
C ARG A 147 -16.46 23.96 22.71
N ALA A 148 -17.30 23.19 23.37
CA ALA A 148 -17.71 21.87 22.92
C ALA A 148 -18.62 21.90 21.68
N VAL A 149 -19.36 23.01 21.49
CA VAL A 149 -20.22 23.23 20.31
C VAL A 149 -19.48 23.85 19.12
N LEU A 150 -18.30 24.42 19.35
CA LEU A 150 -17.43 24.84 18.24
C LEU A 150 -17.02 23.57 17.48
N LYS A 151 -17.61 23.37 16.29
CA LYS A 151 -17.15 22.34 15.36
C LYS A 151 -15.63 22.44 15.28
N PRO A 152 -14.89 21.34 15.55
CA PRO A 152 -13.45 21.39 15.41
C PRO A 152 -13.14 21.90 14.01
N THR A 153 -12.39 22.99 13.91
CA THR A 153 -11.86 23.44 12.63
C THR A 153 -11.12 22.25 12.04
N PRO A 154 -11.50 21.75 10.85
CA PRO A 154 -10.78 20.63 10.26
C PRO A 154 -9.31 21.04 10.18
N LEU A 155 -8.45 20.25 10.79
CA LEU A 155 -7.01 20.41 10.64
C LEU A 155 -6.71 20.47 9.14
N PRO A 156 -5.85 21.36 8.67
CA PRO A 156 -5.49 21.40 7.26
C PRO A 156 -5.00 20.02 6.87
N THR A 157 -5.63 19.42 5.86
CA THR A 157 -5.21 18.11 5.33
C THR A 157 -3.75 18.23 4.92
N PRO A 158 -2.85 17.40 5.42
CA PRO A 158 -1.45 17.46 5.05
C PRO A 158 -1.29 17.40 3.52
N ILE A 159 -0.38 18.19 2.97
CA ILE A 159 -0.16 18.31 1.50
C ILE A 159 0.09 16.95 0.85
N TRP A 160 0.75 16.03 1.56
CA TRP A 160 1.03 14.68 1.08
C TRP A 160 -0.22 13.79 0.96
N PHE A 161 -1.35 14.16 1.55
CA PHE A 161 -2.60 13.37 1.49
C PHE A 161 -3.21 13.32 0.08
N ASN A 162 -2.87 14.28 -0.79
CA ASN A 162 -3.29 14.32 -2.20
C ASN A 162 -2.12 14.05 -3.15
N LYS A 163 -0.99 13.56 -2.62
CA LYS A 163 0.24 13.33 -3.37
C LYS A 163 0.41 11.85 -3.69
N ILE A 164 0.84 11.55 -4.90
CA ILE A 164 1.12 10.20 -5.37
C ILE A 164 2.52 10.17 -5.96
N GLY A 165 3.32 9.16 -5.56
CA GLY A 165 4.62 8.88 -6.16
C GLY A 165 4.52 7.73 -7.15
N ILE A 166 5.01 7.94 -8.36
CA ILE A 166 5.11 6.91 -9.39
C ILE A 166 6.58 6.77 -9.77
N VAL A 167 7.12 5.57 -9.66
CA VAL A 167 8.45 5.27 -10.18
C VAL A 167 8.31 4.64 -11.54
N ALA A 168 8.98 5.22 -12.54
CA ALA A 168 9.25 4.53 -13.78
C ALA A 168 10.51 3.69 -13.57
N GLY A 169 10.37 2.39 -13.40
CA GLY A 169 11.48 1.47 -13.17
C GLY A 169 12.54 1.62 -14.23
N HIS A 170 13.79 1.53 -13.84
CA HIS A 170 14.98 1.72 -14.68
C HIS A 170 15.17 3.13 -15.26
N SER A 171 14.27 4.09 -14.96
CA SER A 171 14.46 5.47 -15.45
C SER A 171 15.54 6.21 -14.67
N GLY A 172 16.25 7.10 -15.38
CA GLY A 172 17.39 7.84 -14.83
C GLY A 172 18.70 7.08 -14.93
N LEU A 173 19.62 7.39 -14.04
CA LEU A 173 20.92 6.72 -13.95
C LEU A 173 20.88 5.65 -12.85
N ASN A 174 21.51 4.52 -13.10
CA ASN A 174 21.67 3.47 -12.11
C ASN A 174 22.65 3.88 -10.99
N ARG A 175 22.91 3.00 -10.02
CA ARG A 175 23.80 3.26 -8.87
C ARG A 175 25.22 3.63 -9.21
N VAL A 176 25.67 3.28 -10.42
CA VAL A 176 27.04 3.59 -10.91
C VAL A 176 27.05 4.74 -11.92
N GLY A 177 25.95 5.46 -12.06
CA GLY A 177 25.84 6.65 -12.90
C GLY A 177 25.70 6.34 -14.41
N GLN A 178 25.19 5.17 -14.77
CA GLN A 178 24.98 4.77 -16.16
C GLN A 178 23.49 4.60 -16.46
N PRO A 179 23.07 4.82 -17.73
CA PRO A 179 21.71 4.45 -18.18
C PRO A 179 21.44 2.97 -17.96
N ASP A 180 20.22 2.64 -17.54
CA ASP A 180 19.77 1.27 -17.33
C ASP A 180 18.45 1.06 -18.10
N PRO A 181 18.45 0.33 -19.21
CA PRO A 181 17.22 0.08 -19.97
C PRO A 181 16.31 -0.98 -19.34
N GLY A 182 16.72 -1.60 -18.22
CA GLY A 182 16.05 -2.79 -17.68
C GLY A 182 16.21 -4.00 -18.59
N ALA A 183 15.20 -4.85 -18.64
CA ALA A 183 15.17 -5.98 -19.56
C ALA A 183 15.08 -5.50 -21.01
N VAL A 184 15.90 -6.08 -21.91
CA VAL A 184 15.98 -5.71 -23.33
C VAL A 184 15.73 -6.93 -24.19
N CYS A 185 14.78 -6.81 -25.13
CA CYS A 185 14.50 -7.82 -26.14
C CYS A 185 15.53 -7.78 -27.28
N ALA A 186 15.61 -8.87 -28.05
CA ALA A 186 16.57 -8.99 -29.15
C ALA A 186 16.44 -7.90 -30.25
N ASP A 187 15.27 -7.30 -30.39
CA ASP A 187 14.95 -6.22 -31.31
C ASP A 187 15.10 -4.82 -30.72
N GLY A 188 15.55 -4.70 -29.45
CA GLY A 188 15.78 -3.45 -28.78
C GLY A 188 14.57 -2.93 -27.98
N PHE A 189 13.40 -3.56 -28.04
CA PHE A 189 12.28 -3.24 -27.15
C PHE A 189 12.69 -3.50 -25.71
N ASN A 190 12.42 -2.58 -24.79
CA ASN A 190 12.96 -2.64 -23.45
C ASN A 190 11.96 -2.14 -22.39
N GLU A 191 12.25 -2.53 -21.17
CA GLU A 191 11.44 -2.25 -20.00
C GLU A 191 11.30 -0.74 -19.73
N LEU A 192 12.39 0.03 -19.81
CA LEU A 192 12.38 1.48 -19.58
C LEU A 192 11.39 2.22 -20.50
N THR A 193 11.30 1.80 -21.77
CA THR A 193 10.35 2.40 -22.72
C THR A 193 8.90 2.19 -22.28
N VAL A 194 8.59 1.02 -21.72
CA VAL A 194 7.26 0.68 -21.21
C VAL A 194 6.98 1.43 -19.93
N THR A 195 7.86 1.34 -18.95
CA THR A 195 7.64 1.92 -17.61
C THR A 195 7.53 3.43 -17.66
N SER A 196 8.38 4.12 -18.43
CA SER A 196 8.31 5.57 -18.61
C SER A 196 7.04 5.99 -19.33
N GLY A 197 6.69 5.31 -20.43
CA GLY A 197 5.50 5.63 -21.20
C GLY A 197 4.20 5.43 -20.38
N VAL A 198 4.12 4.39 -19.56
CA VAL A 198 2.97 4.14 -18.69
C VAL A 198 2.94 5.13 -17.51
N ALA A 199 4.09 5.40 -16.87
CA ALA A 199 4.19 6.34 -15.76
C ALA A 199 3.70 7.74 -16.15
N ASP A 200 4.11 8.24 -17.32
CA ASP A 200 3.67 9.55 -17.83
C ASP A 200 2.16 9.62 -18.05
N ARG A 201 1.56 8.57 -18.59
CA ARG A 201 0.10 8.47 -18.82
C ARG A 201 -0.67 8.41 -17.50
N VAL A 202 -0.21 7.60 -16.55
CA VAL A 202 -0.79 7.53 -15.20
C VAL A 202 -0.74 8.91 -14.53
N ALA A 203 0.43 9.57 -14.59
CA ALA A 203 0.61 10.89 -14.01
C ALA A 203 -0.31 11.94 -14.65
N ALA A 204 -0.42 11.95 -15.97
CA ALA A 204 -1.33 12.87 -16.70
C ALA A 204 -2.79 12.64 -16.29
N MET A 205 -3.24 11.38 -16.25
CA MET A 205 -4.61 11.02 -15.88
C MET A 205 -4.95 11.41 -14.42
N LEU A 206 -4.01 11.23 -13.49
CA LEU A 206 -4.20 11.59 -12.08
C LEU A 206 -4.14 13.10 -11.84
N ARG A 207 -3.21 13.81 -12.51
CA ARG A 207 -3.13 15.28 -12.45
C ARG A 207 -4.41 15.91 -12.99
N GLY A 208 -4.99 15.37 -14.07
CA GLY A 208 -6.28 15.76 -14.59
C GLY A 208 -7.45 15.56 -13.62
N ARG A 209 -7.27 14.75 -12.57
CA ARG A 209 -8.22 14.52 -11.47
C ARG A 209 -7.90 15.32 -10.20
N GLY A 210 -6.90 16.21 -10.26
CA GLY A 210 -6.53 17.11 -9.16
C GLY A 210 -5.52 16.53 -8.17
N PHE A 211 -4.88 15.39 -8.46
CA PHE A 211 -3.80 14.87 -7.64
C PHE A 211 -2.47 15.56 -7.93
N THR A 212 -1.65 15.73 -6.90
CA THR A 212 -0.24 16.07 -7.05
C THR A 212 0.53 14.79 -7.33
N VAL A 213 1.22 14.71 -8.47
CA VAL A 213 1.89 13.48 -8.88
C VAL A 213 3.35 13.76 -9.23
N ASP A 214 4.26 13.06 -8.55
CA ASP A 214 5.67 13.03 -8.91
C ASP A 214 5.97 11.74 -9.68
N VAL A 215 6.60 11.87 -10.85
CA VAL A 215 7.21 10.77 -11.57
C VAL A 215 8.69 10.76 -11.20
N LEU A 216 9.13 9.68 -10.61
CA LEU A 216 10.47 9.51 -10.04
C LEU A 216 11.28 8.50 -10.86
N GLY A 217 12.58 8.72 -10.93
CA GLY A 217 13.50 7.72 -11.44
C GLY A 217 13.82 6.64 -10.39
N GLU A 218 14.34 5.51 -10.87
CA GLU A 218 14.71 4.34 -10.04
C GLU A 218 15.64 4.72 -8.88
N PHE A 219 16.60 5.61 -9.09
CA PHE A 219 17.56 6.05 -8.08
C PHE A 219 17.47 7.55 -7.79
N ASP A 220 16.32 8.18 -8.05
CA ASP A 220 16.10 9.60 -7.73
C ASP A 220 16.29 9.86 -6.23
N SER A 221 17.03 10.90 -5.90
CA SER A 221 17.28 11.30 -4.50
C SER A 221 16.00 11.72 -3.76
N LEU A 222 14.99 12.18 -4.49
CA LEU A 222 13.68 12.53 -3.92
C LEU A 222 12.94 11.36 -3.26
N ARG A 223 13.35 10.11 -3.53
CA ARG A 223 12.79 8.92 -2.88
C ARG A 223 13.06 8.89 -1.37
N VAL A 224 14.18 9.45 -0.92
CA VAL A 224 14.60 9.38 0.49
C VAL A 224 13.61 10.12 1.37
N GLY A 225 12.95 9.39 2.27
CA GLY A 225 11.90 9.93 3.14
C GLY A 225 10.63 10.37 2.39
N TYR A 226 10.45 9.94 1.14
CA TYR A 226 9.31 10.36 0.31
C TYR A 226 7.98 10.04 0.98
N GLN A 227 7.16 11.07 1.17
CA GLN A 227 5.88 10.98 1.83
C GLN A 227 4.74 11.30 0.86
N ALA A 228 3.78 10.36 0.74
CA ALA A 228 2.64 10.45 -0.15
C ALA A 228 1.46 9.61 0.36
N ALA A 229 0.28 9.81 -0.22
CA ALA A 229 -0.91 8.99 0.02
C ALA A 229 -0.77 7.57 -0.57
N ALA A 230 -0.03 7.45 -1.68
CA ALA A 230 0.31 6.18 -2.31
C ALA A 230 1.64 6.29 -3.08
N TYR A 231 2.35 5.17 -3.16
CA TYR A 231 3.59 5.03 -3.92
C TYR A 231 3.54 3.75 -4.76
N ILE A 232 3.79 3.87 -6.05
CA ILE A 232 3.79 2.73 -6.96
C ILE A 232 5.05 2.70 -7.79
N SER A 233 5.75 1.55 -7.82
CA SER A 233 6.85 1.31 -8.72
C SER A 233 6.39 0.44 -9.88
N LEU A 234 6.66 0.89 -11.11
CA LEU A 234 6.27 0.23 -12.34
C LEU A 234 7.48 -0.44 -12.97
N HIS A 235 7.35 -1.72 -13.27
CA HIS A 235 8.33 -2.55 -13.95
C HIS A 235 7.68 -3.34 -15.07
N ALA A 236 8.45 -4.02 -15.90
CA ALA A 236 7.97 -4.97 -16.87
C ALA A 236 8.92 -6.18 -16.93
N ASP A 237 8.35 -7.36 -16.87
CA ASP A 237 9.10 -8.59 -16.74
C ASP A 237 9.89 -8.92 -18.03
N SER A 238 10.78 -9.85 -17.90
CA SER A 238 11.80 -10.21 -18.89
C SER A 238 11.25 -10.48 -20.31
N CYS A 239 12.16 -10.48 -21.26
CA CYS A 239 11.87 -10.85 -22.65
C CYS A 239 11.99 -12.35 -22.92
N GLU A 240 12.19 -13.16 -21.89
CA GLU A 240 12.17 -14.62 -22.02
C GLU A 240 10.75 -15.11 -22.29
N ASN A 241 10.63 -16.07 -23.20
CA ASN A 241 9.33 -16.64 -23.53
C ASN A 241 9.07 -17.90 -22.67
N PHE A 242 8.29 -17.74 -21.63
CA PHE A 242 7.88 -18.83 -20.73
C PHE A 242 6.63 -19.58 -21.24
N GLY A 243 6.05 -19.20 -22.36
CA GLY A 243 4.80 -19.77 -22.89
C GLY A 243 3.54 -19.26 -22.19
N TYR A 244 3.65 -18.28 -21.33
CA TYR A 244 2.55 -17.61 -20.64
C TYR A 244 2.86 -16.13 -20.45
N GLY A 245 1.82 -15.33 -20.25
CA GLY A 245 1.87 -13.91 -19.92
C GLY A 245 1.21 -13.63 -18.58
N GLY A 246 0.92 -12.36 -18.37
CA GLY A 246 0.25 -11.89 -17.17
C GLY A 246 1.09 -10.89 -16.39
N PHE A 247 0.55 -10.42 -15.29
CA PHE A 247 1.18 -9.39 -14.47
C PHE A 247 1.45 -9.89 -13.04
N LYS A 248 2.35 -9.20 -12.35
CA LYS A 248 2.64 -9.44 -10.93
C LYS A 248 2.51 -8.15 -10.15
N SER A 249 2.01 -8.21 -8.95
CA SER A 249 2.06 -7.09 -8.02
C SER A 249 2.18 -7.58 -6.59
N THR A 250 2.92 -6.84 -5.76
CA THR A 250 3.03 -7.15 -4.35
C THR A 250 3.26 -5.91 -3.51
N ALA A 251 2.72 -5.97 -2.31
CA ALA A 251 3.06 -5.06 -1.22
C ALA A 251 4.45 -5.39 -0.66
N PRO A 252 5.13 -4.46 0.04
CA PRO A 252 6.36 -4.71 0.78
C PRO A 252 6.25 -5.88 1.74
N GLY A 253 7.23 -6.81 1.71
CA GLY A 253 7.17 -8.04 2.52
C GLY A 253 7.41 -7.83 4.01
N ASN A 254 8.25 -6.86 4.38
CA ASN A 254 8.78 -6.68 5.74
C ASN A 254 8.38 -5.36 6.42
N ARG A 255 7.54 -4.53 5.82
CA ARG A 255 7.06 -3.28 6.42
C ARG A 255 5.86 -3.56 7.33
N MET A 256 5.89 -3.00 8.56
CA MET A 256 4.86 -3.22 9.57
C MET A 256 3.98 -1.98 9.81
N THR A 257 4.53 -0.78 9.63
CA THR A 257 3.88 0.49 10.00
C THR A 257 2.56 0.72 9.25
N VAL A 258 2.55 0.42 7.95
CA VAL A 258 1.39 0.62 7.05
C VAL A 258 1.02 -0.65 6.31
N ARG A 259 1.24 -1.82 6.91
CA ARG A 259 0.99 -3.13 6.29
C ARG A 259 -0.43 -3.28 5.74
N GLU A 260 -1.42 -2.85 6.50
CA GLU A 260 -2.83 -2.94 6.08
C GLU A 260 -3.09 -2.05 4.85
N GLN A 261 -2.54 -0.84 4.85
CA GLN A 261 -2.64 0.11 3.74
C GLN A 261 -1.88 -0.40 2.51
N ASP A 262 -0.67 -0.96 2.68
CA ASP A 262 0.10 -1.59 1.61
C ASP A 262 -0.69 -2.74 0.96
N THR A 263 -1.27 -3.61 1.80
CA THR A 263 -2.08 -4.76 1.33
C THR A 263 -3.31 -4.30 0.56
N ARG A 264 -4.03 -3.31 1.09
CA ARG A 264 -5.22 -2.75 0.44
C ARG A 264 -4.87 -2.06 -0.88
N LEU A 265 -3.77 -1.30 -0.94
CA LEU A 265 -3.28 -0.68 -2.16
C LEU A 265 -2.98 -1.75 -3.23
N ASN A 266 -2.23 -2.80 -2.85
CA ASN A 266 -1.93 -3.90 -3.74
C ASN A 266 -3.20 -4.60 -4.26
N GLU A 267 -4.18 -4.84 -3.40
CA GLU A 267 -5.43 -5.49 -3.81
C GLU A 267 -6.25 -4.63 -4.77
N CYS A 268 -6.36 -3.32 -4.51
CA CYS A 268 -7.02 -2.37 -5.41
C CYS A 268 -6.32 -2.32 -6.79
N ILE A 269 -4.98 -2.27 -6.80
CA ILE A 269 -4.20 -2.31 -8.05
C ILE A 269 -4.45 -3.63 -8.78
N ARG A 270 -4.29 -4.77 -8.12
CA ARG A 270 -4.44 -6.09 -8.71
C ARG A 270 -5.80 -6.29 -9.37
N GLN A 271 -6.89 -5.97 -8.66
CA GLN A 271 -8.26 -6.15 -9.17
C GLN A 271 -8.54 -5.25 -10.37
N ASN A 272 -8.21 -3.96 -10.28
CA ASN A 272 -8.52 -3.01 -11.34
C ASN A 272 -7.61 -3.20 -12.55
N TYR A 273 -6.34 -3.53 -12.33
CA TYR A 273 -5.40 -3.78 -13.42
C TYR A 273 -5.82 -5.02 -14.22
N ALA A 274 -6.13 -6.14 -13.55
CA ALA A 274 -6.65 -7.34 -14.20
C ALA A 274 -7.94 -7.06 -14.99
N ALA A 275 -8.90 -6.36 -14.38
CA ALA A 275 -10.19 -6.07 -15.01
C ALA A 275 -10.06 -5.23 -16.29
N ILE A 276 -9.13 -4.26 -16.31
CA ILE A 276 -8.94 -3.36 -17.45
C ILE A 276 -8.05 -3.98 -18.52
N THR A 277 -6.95 -4.63 -18.13
CA THR A 277 -5.97 -5.17 -19.07
C THR A 277 -6.37 -6.53 -19.63
N GLY A 278 -7.12 -7.31 -18.87
CA GLY A 278 -7.40 -8.71 -19.17
C GLY A 278 -6.24 -9.64 -18.90
N LEU A 279 -5.13 -9.12 -18.34
CA LEU A 279 -3.99 -9.95 -17.96
C LEU A 279 -4.31 -10.78 -16.73
N GLU A 280 -3.78 -12.00 -16.69
CA GLU A 280 -3.87 -12.89 -15.54
C GLU A 280 -2.84 -12.49 -14.47
N PHE A 281 -3.26 -12.52 -13.21
CA PHE A 281 -2.35 -12.32 -12.09
C PHE A 281 -1.52 -13.57 -11.83
N GLN A 282 -0.20 -13.42 -11.73
CA GLN A 282 0.78 -14.51 -11.58
C GLN A 282 1.37 -14.56 -10.16
N PRO A 283 0.62 -15.04 -9.14
CA PRO A 283 1.08 -15.03 -7.74
C PRO A 283 2.29 -15.92 -7.50
N GLY A 284 2.44 -17.01 -8.27
CA GLY A 284 3.57 -17.94 -8.15
C GLY A 284 4.91 -17.36 -8.61
N ASN A 285 4.87 -16.23 -9.30
CA ASN A 285 6.06 -15.58 -9.88
C ASN A 285 6.49 -14.31 -9.12
N ILE A 286 5.91 -14.05 -7.96
CA ILE A 286 6.36 -12.96 -7.09
C ILE A 286 7.72 -13.33 -6.50
N THR A 287 8.72 -12.50 -6.74
CA THR A 287 10.10 -12.76 -6.34
C THR A 287 10.43 -12.15 -4.97
N LEU A 288 11.48 -12.63 -4.32
CA LEU A 288 12.01 -12.02 -3.10
C LEU A 288 12.49 -10.59 -3.35
N ASN A 289 12.96 -10.28 -4.56
CA ASN A 289 13.39 -8.93 -4.92
C ASN A 289 12.21 -7.96 -4.94
N MET A 290 11.02 -8.37 -5.38
CA MET A 290 9.82 -7.55 -5.31
C MET A 290 9.39 -7.31 -3.85
N LEU A 291 9.41 -8.36 -3.02
CA LEU A 291 9.05 -8.26 -1.60
C LEU A 291 10.02 -7.36 -0.82
N ASN A 292 11.31 -7.40 -1.15
CA ASN A 292 12.38 -6.64 -0.52
C ASN A 292 12.95 -5.56 -1.47
N TYR A 293 12.08 -4.98 -2.30
CA TYR A 293 12.50 -3.96 -3.24
C TYR A 293 13.16 -2.78 -2.53
N HIS A 294 14.28 -2.33 -3.06
CA HIS A 294 15.17 -1.38 -2.38
C HIS A 294 14.54 -0.01 -2.08
N HIS A 295 13.42 0.34 -2.69
CA HIS A 295 12.67 1.54 -2.35
C HIS A 295 11.99 1.44 -0.98
N TRP A 296 11.64 0.22 -0.54
CA TRP A 296 10.93 0.04 0.72
C TRP A 296 11.69 0.50 1.96
N GLU A 297 13.02 0.54 1.87
CA GLU A 297 13.90 0.97 2.96
C GLU A 297 14.14 2.48 2.97
N VAL A 298 13.92 3.17 1.84
CA VAL A 298 14.28 4.58 1.67
C VAL A 298 13.09 5.53 1.69
N ILE A 299 11.92 5.12 1.26
CA ILE A 299 10.70 5.94 1.35
C ILE A 299 10.25 6.07 2.81
N SER A 300 9.39 7.06 3.10
CA SER A 300 8.79 7.20 4.43
C SER A 300 8.08 5.90 4.87
N PRO A 301 8.29 5.42 6.11
CA PRO A 301 7.60 4.23 6.61
C PRO A 301 6.07 4.40 6.68
N ASN A 302 5.58 5.63 6.59
CA ASN A 302 4.16 5.96 6.60
C ASN A 302 3.53 6.09 5.20
N THR A 303 4.30 5.88 4.13
CA THR A 303 3.81 5.94 2.75
C THR A 303 3.42 4.55 2.26
N PRO A 304 2.15 4.26 2.01
CA PRO A 304 1.70 3.00 1.43
C PRO A 304 2.31 2.77 0.06
N ALA A 305 2.76 1.52 -0.20
CA ALA A 305 3.54 1.24 -1.40
C ALA A 305 3.20 -0.11 -2.04
N VAL A 306 3.43 -0.19 -3.36
CA VAL A 306 3.26 -1.39 -4.18
C VAL A 306 4.28 -1.38 -5.31
N ILE A 307 4.74 -2.57 -5.73
CA ILE A 307 5.45 -2.79 -6.99
C ILE A 307 4.54 -3.56 -7.95
N LEU A 308 4.54 -3.16 -9.22
CA LEU A 308 3.74 -3.75 -10.28
C LEU A 308 4.63 -4.06 -11.48
N GLU A 309 4.72 -5.35 -11.83
CA GLU A 309 5.21 -5.81 -13.13
C GLU A 309 4.05 -5.78 -14.11
N LEU A 310 4.13 -4.89 -15.09
CA LEU A 310 3.03 -4.58 -16.01
C LEU A 310 2.64 -5.74 -16.94
N GLY A 311 3.56 -6.65 -17.17
CA GLY A 311 3.43 -7.81 -18.07
C GLY A 311 4.81 -8.29 -18.51
N PHE A 312 4.86 -9.38 -19.27
CA PHE A 312 6.09 -9.92 -19.85
C PHE A 312 6.38 -9.27 -21.19
N LEU A 313 7.59 -8.70 -21.38
CA LEU A 313 7.99 -8.01 -22.62
C LEU A 313 7.89 -8.90 -23.85
N SER A 314 7.99 -10.21 -23.69
CA SER A 314 7.85 -11.19 -24.78
C SER A 314 6.39 -11.51 -25.09
N TYR A 315 5.64 -11.95 -24.07
CA TYR A 315 4.32 -12.56 -24.26
C TYR A 315 3.19 -11.51 -24.33
N ASP A 316 3.28 -10.47 -23.51
CA ASP A 316 2.26 -9.41 -23.41
C ASP A 316 2.63 -8.19 -24.28
N ARG A 317 3.53 -8.38 -25.24
CA ARG A 317 4.18 -7.33 -26.00
C ARG A 317 3.22 -6.34 -26.64
N ASP A 318 2.18 -6.81 -27.30
CA ASP A 318 1.23 -5.91 -27.97
C ASP A 318 0.59 -4.94 -26.98
N LEU A 319 0.18 -5.44 -25.82
CA LEU A 319 -0.41 -4.62 -24.77
C LEU A 319 0.61 -3.61 -24.22
N LEU A 320 1.84 -4.05 -23.93
CA LEU A 320 2.91 -3.22 -23.37
C LEU A 320 3.41 -2.15 -24.35
N GLN A 321 3.42 -2.45 -25.63
CA GLN A 321 3.95 -1.56 -26.68
C GLN A 321 2.85 -0.62 -27.22
N ASN A 322 1.66 -1.15 -27.51
CA ASN A 322 0.64 -0.47 -28.31
C ASN A 322 -0.58 0.00 -27.52
N GLN A 323 -0.77 -0.48 -26.27
CA GLN A 323 -1.97 -0.22 -25.47
C GLN A 323 -1.63 0.38 -24.09
N GLN A 324 -0.59 1.22 -24.01
CA GLN A 324 -0.13 1.80 -22.73
C GLN A 324 -1.20 2.64 -22.01
N ASP A 325 -2.12 3.25 -22.74
CA ASP A 325 -3.27 3.95 -22.12
C ASP A 325 -4.18 3.00 -21.36
N ARG A 326 -4.33 1.77 -21.84
CA ARG A 326 -5.12 0.73 -21.18
C ARG A 326 -4.43 0.27 -19.88
N LEU A 327 -3.10 0.08 -19.90
CA LEU A 327 -2.31 -0.20 -18.71
C LEU A 327 -2.45 0.93 -17.68
N ALA A 328 -2.26 2.18 -18.14
CA ALA A 328 -2.38 3.35 -17.28
C ALA A 328 -3.77 3.49 -16.65
N LEU A 329 -4.84 3.22 -17.41
CA LEU A 329 -6.20 3.26 -16.90
C LEU A 329 -6.42 2.23 -15.79
N GLY A 330 -5.89 1.02 -15.93
CA GLY A 330 -5.95 -0.02 -14.90
C GLY A 330 -5.29 0.42 -13.59
N ILE A 331 -4.11 1.04 -13.68
CA ILE A 331 -3.37 1.58 -12.54
C ILE A 331 -4.13 2.74 -11.88
N VAL A 332 -4.60 3.69 -12.69
CA VAL A 332 -5.37 4.84 -12.19
C VAL A 332 -6.63 4.39 -11.45
N ASN A 333 -7.38 3.45 -12.00
CA ASN A 333 -8.57 2.90 -11.34
C ASN A 333 -8.20 2.20 -10.01
N GLY A 334 -7.08 1.47 -9.98
CA GLY A 334 -6.57 0.87 -8.75
C GLY A 334 -6.18 1.90 -7.68
N LEU A 335 -5.50 2.97 -8.07
CA LEU A 335 -5.15 4.07 -7.15
C LEU A 335 -6.41 4.79 -6.65
N ILE A 336 -7.39 5.07 -7.51
CA ILE A 336 -8.66 5.69 -7.10
C ILE A 336 -9.45 4.78 -6.16
N CYS A 337 -9.51 3.46 -6.44
CA CYS A 337 -10.10 2.46 -5.53
C CYS A 337 -9.48 2.55 -4.13
N TYR A 338 -8.17 2.62 -4.06
CA TYR A 338 -7.44 2.72 -2.79
C TYR A 338 -7.70 4.04 -2.06
N LEU A 339 -7.70 5.17 -2.78
CA LEU A 339 -7.86 6.51 -2.21
C LEU A 339 -9.31 6.87 -1.90
N ALA A 340 -10.28 6.13 -2.44
CA ALA A 340 -11.68 6.33 -2.13
C ALA A 340 -11.96 6.13 -0.62
N PRO A 341 -12.78 6.99 0.02
CA PRO A 341 -13.18 6.78 1.40
C PRO A 341 -13.82 5.40 1.54
N GLN A 342 -13.36 4.61 2.49
CA GLN A 342 -14.06 3.37 2.84
C GLN A 342 -15.43 3.75 3.40
N ALA A 343 -16.49 3.13 2.90
CA ALA A 343 -17.76 3.13 3.61
C ALA A 343 -17.49 2.58 5.01
N ALA A 344 -17.82 3.36 6.05
CA ALA A 344 -17.75 2.85 7.41
C ALA A 344 -18.53 1.53 7.46
N PRO A 345 -18.00 0.45 8.07
CA PRO A 345 -18.77 -0.76 8.27
C PRO A 345 -20.09 -0.35 8.90
N GLY A 346 -21.17 -0.64 8.21
CA GLY A 346 -22.51 -0.31 8.70
C GLY A 346 -22.69 -0.95 10.08
N ASN A 347 -22.98 -0.10 11.10
CA ASN A 347 -23.42 -0.54 12.43
C ASN A 347 -24.73 -1.30 12.32
#